data_acd4567866c999867c69024e5ce0681c
#
_entry.id   acd4567866c999867c69024e5ce0681c
#
_cell.length_a   1.000
_cell.length_b   1.000
_cell.length_c   1.000
_cell.angle_alpha   90.00
_cell.angle_beta   90.00
_cell.angle_gamma   90.00
#
_symmetry.space_group_name_H-M   'P 1'
#
loop_
_entity.id
_entity.type
_entity.pdbx_description
1 polymer ?
#
loop_
_entity_poly.entity_id
_entity_poly.type
_entity_poly.pdbx_seq_one_letter_code
_entity_poly.pdbx_strand_id
1 'polypeptide(L)'
;MTDNTDDIPQPIGTLAIQTIAMPQSANWNGDIFGGWLVSQMDLAGAVTARKKARGRVATVAIDSMAFLRPVPIGAVVSCYTQLQDVGRSSMQILVEVWIREDTGTLSKVTEGHFTFV
;
A
#
# COMPACT_ATOMS: atom_id res chain seq x y z
N MET A 1 -33.25 -8.22 7.31
CA MET A 1 -32.28 -7.18 7.60
C MET A 1 -31.04 -7.37 6.76
N THR A 2 -30.59 -6.31 6.17
CA THR A 2 -29.40 -6.38 5.34
C THR A 2 -28.16 -6.37 6.21
N ASP A 3 -27.25 -7.26 5.93
CA ASP A 3 -25.93 -7.21 6.54
C ASP A 3 -25.15 -6.08 5.88
N ASN A 4 -24.68 -5.12 6.67
CA ASN A 4 -23.97 -3.95 6.18
C ASN A 4 -22.46 -4.16 6.06
N THR A 5 -21.97 -5.39 6.16
CA THR A 5 -20.55 -5.66 6.02
C THR A 5 -20.01 -5.26 4.66
N ASP A 6 -20.86 -5.29 3.61
CA ASP A 6 -20.46 -4.88 2.27
C ASP A 6 -20.20 -3.38 2.17
N ASP A 7 -20.74 -2.59 3.10
CA ASP A 7 -20.53 -1.14 3.16
C ASP A 7 -19.27 -0.76 3.93
N ILE A 8 -18.65 -1.70 4.60
CA ILE A 8 -17.42 -1.44 5.37
C ILE A 8 -16.23 -1.53 4.42
N PRO A 9 -15.47 -0.43 4.24
CA PRO A 9 -14.29 -0.48 3.38
C PRO A 9 -13.30 -1.54 3.87
N GLN A 10 -12.82 -2.33 2.94
CA GLN A 10 -11.86 -3.38 3.23
C GLN A 10 -10.77 -3.40 2.17
N PRO A 11 -9.53 -3.77 2.56
CA PRO A 11 -8.45 -3.87 1.60
C PRO A 11 -8.73 -4.91 0.52
N ILE A 12 -8.24 -4.62 -0.69
CA ILE A 12 -8.25 -5.56 -1.81
C ILE A 12 -6.87 -6.21 -1.84
N GLY A 13 -6.84 -7.52 -1.97
CA GLY A 13 -5.59 -8.24 -2.09
C GLY A 13 -5.09 -8.79 -0.77
N THR A 14 -3.79 -9.07 -0.75
CA THR A 14 -3.13 -9.77 0.34
C THR A 14 -2.15 -8.83 1.06
N LEU A 15 -2.10 -8.93 2.38
CA LEU A 15 -1.14 -8.16 3.17
C LEU A 15 0.28 -8.58 2.80
N ALA A 16 1.07 -7.61 2.35
CA ALA A 16 2.46 -7.86 1.95
C ALA A 16 3.45 -7.27 2.96
N ILE A 17 3.19 -6.08 3.47
CA ILE A 17 4.04 -5.42 4.45
C ILE A 17 3.16 -4.75 5.50
N GLN A 18 3.60 -4.88 6.75
CA GLN A 18 2.98 -4.14 7.85
C GLN A 18 4.10 -3.60 8.72
N THR A 19 4.06 -2.31 9.01
CA THR A 19 5.10 -1.64 9.78
C THR A 19 4.50 -0.50 10.59
N ILE A 20 5.30 0.06 11.48
CA ILE A 20 4.90 1.19 12.30
C ILE A 20 5.58 2.44 11.76
N ALA A 21 4.79 3.50 11.58
CA ALA A 21 5.31 4.79 11.13
C ALA A 21 6.08 5.46 12.26
N MET A 22 7.40 5.62 12.07
CA MET A 22 8.31 6.10 13.09
C MET A 22 8.60 7.59 12.96
N PRO A 23 9.02 8.27 14.05
CA PRO A 23 9.23 9.72 14.02
C PRO A 23 10.21 10.21 12.96
N GLN A 24 11.25 9.45 12.62
CA GLN A 24 12.24 9.90 11.63
C GLN A 24 11.65 10.03 10.23
N SER A 25 10.48 9.47 9.99
CA SER A 25 9.81 9.58 8.68
C SER A 25 8.70 10.64 8.69
N ALA A 26 8.63 11.46 9.73
CA ALA A 26 7.59 12.46 9.88
C ALA A 26 8.08 13.85 9.45
N ASN A 27 7.14 14.66 8.97
CA ASN A 27 7.39 16.08 8.73
C ASN A 27 7.19 16.86 10.05
N TRP A 28 7.38 18.19 9.99
CA TRP A 28 7.25 19.03 11.18
C TRP A 28 5.80 19.15 11.71
N ASN A 29 4.81 18.72 10.92
CA ASN A 29 3.42 18.68 11.38
C ASN A 29 3.08 17.40 12.14
N GLY A 30 4.04 16.46 12.27
CA GLY A 30 3.80 15.18 12.92
C GLY A 30 3.16 14.13 12.03
N ASP A 31 3.08 14.39 10.74
CA ASP A 31 2.57 13.45 9.75
C ASP A 31 3.70 12.80 8.97
N ILE A 32 3.47 11.57 8.54
CA ILE A 32 4.48 10.82 7.78
C ILE A 32 4.57 11.37 6.36
N PHE A 33 5.79 11.52 5.87
CA PHE A 33 6.03 11.95 4.48
C PHE A 33 5.41 10.96 3.49
N GLY A 34 4.78 11.52 2.43
CA GLY A 34 4.23 10.69 1.36
C GLY A 34 5.28 9.84 0.68
N GLY A 35 6.50 10.34 0.52
CA GLY A 35 7.60 9.58 -0.07
C GLY A 35 7.95 8.32 0.71
N TRP A 36 7.85 8.37 2.04
CA TRP A 36 8.06 7.17 2.85
C TRP A 36 6.97 6.13 2.57
N LEU A 37 5.71 6.58 2.46
CA LEU A 37 4.60 5.69 2.13
C LEU A 37 4.80 5.05 0.77
N VAL A 38 5.21 5.84 -0.23
CA VAL A 38 5.48 5.32 -1.58
C VAL A 38 6.59 4.28 -1.54
N SER A 39 7.63 4.49 -0.73
CA SER A 39 8.72 3.52 -0.61
C SER A 39 8.22 2.21 -0.01
N GLN A 40 7.32 2.26 0.96
CA GLN A 40 6.72 1.05 1.54
C GLN A 40 5.85 0.33 0.50
N MET A 41 5.09 1.08 -0.30
CA MET A 41 4.28 0.52 -1.36
C MET A 41 5.15 -0.17 -2.43
N ASP A 42 6.26 0.46 -2.78
CA ASP A 42 7.19 -0.11 -3.76
C ASP A 42 7.79 -1.42 -3.25
N LEU A 43 8.19 -1.46 -1.99
CA LEU A 43 8.67 -2.69 -1.37
C LEU A 43 7.60 -3.78 -1.35
N ALA A 44 6.38 -3.42 -1.00
CA ALA A 44 5.26 -4.37 -0.96
C ALA A 44 4.98 -4.94 -2.34
N GLY A 45 4.92 -4.06 -3.35
CA GLY A 45 4.74 -4.50 -4.73
C GLY A 45 5.87 -5.40 -5.20
N ALA A 46 7.10 -5.07 -4.84
CA ALA A 46 8.26 -5.87 -5.21
C ALA A 46 8.21 -7.27 -4.59
N VAL A 47 7.74 -7.39 -3.34
CA VAL A 47 7.57 -8.71 -2.71
C VAL A 47 6.63 -9.58 -3.55
N THR A 48 5.49 -9.03 -3.94
CA THR A 48 4.51 -9.75 -4.75
C THR A 48 5.05 -10.06 -6.14
N ALA A 49 5.72 -9.08 -6.77
CA ALA A 49 6.29 -9.25 -8.10
C ALA A 49 7.37 -10.33 -8.11
N ARG A 50 8.25 -10.37 -7.11
CA ARG A 50 9.30 -11.37 -7.02
C ARG A 50 8.75 -12.78 -6.86
N LYS A 51 7.70 -12.92 -6.06
CA LYS A 51 7.05 -14.23 -5.90
C LYS A 51 6.51 -14.73 -7.23
N LYS A 52 5.90 -13.84 -8.02
CA LYS A 52 5.35 -14.20 -9.32
C LYS A 52 6.44 -14.48 -10.33
N ALA A 53 7.44 -13.61 -10.41
CA ALA A 53 8.53 -13.71 -11.39
C ALA A 53 9.54 -14.80 -11.04
N ARG A 54 9.65 -15.16 -9.76
CA ARG A 54 10.66 -16.08 -9.24
C ARG A 54 12.08 -15.59 -9.52
N GLY A 55 12.29 -14.30 -9.44
CA GLY A 55 13.58 -13.70 -9.70
C GLY A 55 13.56 -12.21 -9.51
N ARG A 56 14.59 -11.58 -10.02
CA ARG A 56 14.77 -10.13 -9.89
C ARG A 56 13.66 -9.38 -10.60
N VAL A 57 13.23 -8.30 -9.98
CA VAL A 57 12.25 -7.38 -10.57
C VAL A 57 12.75 -5.95 -10.37
N ALA A 58 12.26 -5.05 -11.22
CA ALA A 58 12.55 -3.62 -11.10
C ALA A 58 11.28 -2.84 -11.33
N THR A 59 11.09 -1.81 -10.53
CA THR A 59 9.96 -0.89 -10.69
C THR A 59 10.25 0.03 -11.87
N VAL A 60 9.33 0.10 -12.82
CA VAL A 60 9.50 0.96 -14.00
C VAL A 60 8.46 2.04 -14.12
N ALA A 61 7.34 1.92 -13.42
CA ALA A 61 6.31 2.95 -13.46
C ALA A 61 5.44 2.89 -12.21
N ILE A 62 5.03 4.05 -11.76
CA ILE A 62 4.07 4.22 -10.68
C ILE A 62 3.03 5.22 -11.19
N ASP A 63 1.77 4.81 -11.23
CA ASP A 63 0.70 5.70 -11.66
C ASP A 63 0.44 6.76 -10.60
N SER A 64 -0.18 7.85 -11.03
CA SER A 64 -0.55 8.93 -10.12
C SER A 64 -1.43 8.40 -9.00
N MET A 65 -1.20 8.93 -7.80
CA MET A 65 -1.97 8.55 -6.63
C MET A 65 -2.29 9.79 -5.80
N ALA A 66 -3.35 9.70 -5.02
CA ALA A 66 -3.74 10.76 -4.11
C ALA A 66 -3.76 10.19 -2.70
N PHE A 67 -3.28 10.97 -1.75
CA PHE A 67 -3.30 10.61 -0.34
C PHE A 67 -4.60 11.14 0.25
N LEU A 68 -5.45 10.23 0.71
CA LEU A 68 -6.81 10.56 1.17
C LEU A 68 -6.81 11.11 2.58
N ARG A 69 -5.78 10.82 3.35
CA ARG A 69 -5.66 11.26 4.74
C ARG A 69 -4.21 11.24 5.19
N PRO A 70 -3.84 12.03 6.20
CA PRO A 70 -2.51 11.98 6.77
C PRO A 70 -2.30 10.68 7.56
N VAL A 71 -1.03 10.31 7.70
CA VAL A 71 -0.64 9.15 8.52
C VAL A 71 0.14 9.68 9.71
N PRO A 72 -0.40 9.54 10.93
CA PRO A 72 0.29 10.04 12.11
C PRO A 72 1.44 9.13 12.52
N ILE A 73 2.39 9.71 13.27
CA ILE A 73 3.47 8.94 13.89
C ILE A 73 2.85 7.87 14.80
N GLY A 74 3.39 6.66 14.74
CA GLY A 74 2.93 5.54 15.53
C GLY A 74 1.84 4.71 14.90
N ALA A 75 1.31 5.14 13.75
CA ALA A 75 0.28 4.38 13.07
C ALA A 75 0.82 3.04 12.57
N VAL A 76 -0.01 2.00 12.65
CA VAL A 76 0.27 0.71 12.01
C VAL A 76 -0.13 0.85 10.55
N VAL A 77 0.86 0.78 9.67
CA VAL A 77 0.69 0.97 8.23
C VAL A 77 0.76 -0.40 7.56
N SER A 78 -0.29 -0.72 6.82
CA SER A 78 -0.42 -2.02 6.15
C SER A 78 -0.53 -1.79 4.64
N CYS A 79 0.33 -2.47 3.88
CA CYS A 79 0.30 -2.43 2.42
C CYS A 79 -0.23 -3.76 1.91
N TYR A 80 -1.33 -3.68 1.16
CA TYR A 80 -1.97 -4.84 0.55
C TYR A 80 -1.72 -4.80 -0.95
N THR A 81 -1.46 -5.95 -1.53
CA THR A 81 -1.15 -6.04 -2.95
C THR A 81 -2.08 -7.01 -3.66
N GLN A 82 -2.38 -6.68 -4.91
CA GLN A 82 -3.14 -7.56 -5.79
C GLN A 82 -2.52 -7.51 -7.18
N LEU A 83 -2.14 -8.67 -7.69
CA LEU A 83 -1.64 -8.79 -9.06
C LEU A 83 -2.80 -8.54 -10.00
N GLN A 84 -2.66 -7.52 -10.86
CA GLN A 84 -3.74 -7.07 -11.75
C GLN A 84 -3.57 -7.64 -13.15
N ASP A 85 -2.35 -7.61 -13.68
CA ASP A 85 -2.10 -7.99 -15.05
C ASP A 85 -0.67 -8.48 -15.20
N VAL A 86 -0.49 -9.48 -16.03
CA VAL A 86 0.83 -10.03 -16.34
C VAL A 86 1.00 -10.04 -17.86
N GLY A 87 1.90 -9.18 -18.33
CA GLY A 87 2.27 -9.16 -19.73
C GLY A 87 3.47 -10.07 -20.01
N ARG A 88 4.02 -9.92 -21.20
CA ARG A 88 5.17 -10.74 -21.61
C ARG A 88 6.40 -10.47 -20.73
N SER A 89 6.68 -9.21 -20.44
CA SER A 89 7.87 -8.81 -19.69
C SER A 89 7.54 -7.86 -18.54
N SER A 90 6.26 -7.63 -18.26
CA SER A 90 5.86 -6.71 -17.21
C SER A 90 4.67 -7.26 -16.44
N MET A 91 4.49 -6.75 -15.23
CA MET A 91 3.30 -7.06 -14.45
C MET A 91 2.86 -5.81 -13.72
N GLN A 92 1.54 -5.67 -13.57
CA GLN A 92 0.94 -4.55 -12.85
C GLN A 92 0.37 -5.04 -11.53
N ILE A 93 0.69 -4.32 -10.47
CA ILE A 93 0.26 -4.66 -9.12
C ILE A 93 -0.42 -3.44 -8.53
N LEU A 94 -1.65 -3.65 -8.06
CA LEU A 94 -2.34 -2.66 -7.25
C LEU A 94 -1.81 -2.76 -5.82
N VAL A 95 -1.36 -1.63 -5.28
CA VAL A 95 -0.90 -1.55 -3.89
C VAL A 95 -1.79 -0.56 -3.16
N GLU A 96 -2.39 -1.01 -2.07
CA GLU A 96 -3.20 -0.15 -1.20
C GLU A 96 -2.51 0.00 0.14
N VAL A 97 -2.58 1.22 0.70
CA VAL A 97 -2.08 1.50 2.04
C VAL A 97 -3.26 1.77 2.94
N TRP A 98 -3.29 1.06 4.06
CA TRP A 98 -4.34 1.20 5.08
C TRP A 98 -3.68 1.43 6.43
N ILE A 99 -4.37 2.17 7.29
CA ILE A 99 -3.98 2.34 8.69
C ILE A 99 -5.13 1.90 9.58
N ARG A 100 -4.79 1.46 10.80
CA ARG A 100 -5.79 1.13 11.79
C ARG A 100 -5.99 2.34 12.70
N GLU A 101 -7.22 2.81 12.76
CA GLU A 101 -7.59 3.88 13.67
C GLU A 101 -7.64 3.37 15.12
N ASP A 102 -7.63 4.30 16.08
CA ASP A 102 -7.71 3.94 17.50
C ASP A 102 -8.98 3.15 17.83
N THR A 103 -10.03 3.37 17.06
CA THR A 103 -11.29 2.63 17.21
C THR A 103 -11.20 1.19 16.72
N GLY A 104 -10.08 0.80 16.09
CA GLY A 104 -9.92 -0.50 15.47
C GLY A 104 -10.34 -0.58 14.03
N THR A 105 -10.93 0.50 13.51
CA THR A 105 -11.40 0.56 12.11
C THR A 105 -10.21 0.76 11.18
N LEU A 106 -10.22 0.05 10.05
CA LEU A 106 -9.25 0.25 9.00
C LEU A 106 -9.66 1.42 8.12
N SER A 107 -8.69 2.28 7.80
CA SER A 107 -8.93 3.44 6.95
C SER A 107 -7.92 3.44 5.81
N LYS A 108 -8.42 3.61 4.59
CA LYS A 108 -7.57 3.64 3.40
C LYS A 108 -6.86 4.98 3.31
N VAL A 109 -5.56 4.94 3.09
CA VAL A 109 -4.73 6.14 2.95
C VAL A 109 -4.53 6.48 1.49
N THR A 110 -4.14 5.51 0.68
CA THR A 110 -3.89 5.70 -0.74
C THR A 110 -3.86 4.37 -1.47
N GLU A 111 -3.81 4.46 -2.77
CA GLU A 111 -3.55 3.30 -3.63
C GLU A 111 -2.78 3.75 -4.85
N GLY A 112 -2.06 2.83 -5.46
CA GLY A 112 -1.34 3.09 -6.69
C GLY A 112 -1.14 1.82 -7.49
N HIS A 113 -0.98 1.98 -8.79
CA HIS A 113 -0.66 0.87 -9.68
C HIS A 113 0.84 0.92 -9.99
N PHE A 114 1.53 -0.15 -9.66
CA PHE A 114 2.97 -0.26 -9.84
C PHE A 114 3.25 -1.26 -10.96
N THR A 115 4.11 -0.86 -11.89
CA THR A 115 4.53 -1.74 -12.99
C THR A 115 5.95 -2.21 -12.72
N PHE A 116 6.14 -3.52 -12.76
CA PHE A 116 7.45 -4.17 -12.56
C PHE A 116 7.84 -4.95 -13.81
N VAL A 117 9.11 -5.00 -14.07
CA VAL A 117 9.68 -5.84 -15.13
C VAL A 117 10.74 -6.77 -14.60
#